data_b2a91eb650a04b81fc0f1ce92069c06c
#
_entry.id   b2a91eb650a04b81fc0f1ce92069c06c
#
_cell.length_a   1.000
_cell.length_b   1.000
_cell.length_c   1.000
_cell.angle_alpha   90.00
_cell.angle_beta   90.00
_cell.angle_gamma   90.00
#
_symmetry.space_group_name_H-M   'P 1'
#
loop_
_entity.id
_entity.type
_entity.pdbx_description
1 polymer ?
#
loop_
_entity_poly.entity_id
_entity_poly.type
_entity_poly.pdbx_seq_one_letter_code
_entity_poly.pdbx_strand_id
1 'polypeptide(L)'
;PATGQDLVLRVNTGSQMHLPDQIAYEFAALTDLLPTGRTPRPLFYDDSRAILPYGALVMTWLPGRHLRYEEDMGAAAEILADIHALPVPENTRLLRPDRPAGSIYQECLDMAGRYLAWEGADKTACRLLEALIQEVGRLPLGDPSPAPPAIVSTQLNSGNFLINPGERSYLVDWEKPLVSEPAQDLGHFLAPTTTFWKTDVILSPANIGDFLRRYATAVGGRFDLRSLAERLPLYFTVTCLRGVSWCAMAAVEYAQPGRVLTNADTQVKLGQYLSEDFLEHILETYVRRDFLRGVAL
;
A
#
# COMPACT_ATOMS: atom_id res chain seq x y z
N PRO A 1 -24.73 15.82 14.27
CA PRO A 1 -24.17 16.11 15.58
C PRO A 1 -24.41 17.56 15.94
N ALA A 2 -24.77 17.81 17.21
CA ALA A 2 -25.03 19.18 17.71
C ALA A 2 -23.80 20.09 17.75
N THR A 3 -22.63 19.59 17.31
CA THR A 3 -21.33 20.27 17.39
C THR A 3 -20.88 20.91 16.05
N GLY A 4 -21.61 20.71 14.95
CA GLY A 4 -21.20 21.22 13.61
C GLY A 4 -19.90 20.59 13.06
N GLN A 5 -19.44 19.48 13.62
CA GLN A 5 -18.25 18.79 13.15
C GLN A 5 -18.62 17.79 12.04
N ASP A 6 -17.89 17.84 10.91
CA ASP A 6 -18.04 16.89 9.82
C ASP A 6 -17.47 15.52 10.23
N LEU A 7 -18.19 14.46 9.86
CA LEU A 7 -17.83 13.07 10.15
C LEU A 7 -17.87 12.24 8.88
N VAL A 8 -17.11 11.15 8.87
CA VAL A 8 -17.14 10.13 7.82
C VAL A 8 -17.83 8.89 8.38
N LEU A 9 -18.85 8.39 7.67
CA LEU A 9 -19.42 7.07 7.85
C LEU A 9 -18.78 6.14 6.80
N ARG A 10 -18.01 5.16 7.26
CA ARG A 10 -17.47 4.09 6.43
C ARG A 10 -18.32 2.84 6.59
N VAL A 11 -18.80 2.30 5.48
CA VAL A 11 -19.54 1.03 5.44
C VAL A 11 -18.68 0.00 4.69
N ASN A 12 -18.38 -1.11 5.34
CA ASN A 12 -17.55 -2.16 4.77
C ASN A 12 -18.42 -3.22 4.09
N THR A 13 -18.44 -3.22 2.77
CA THR A 13 -19.18 -4.19 1.95
C THR A 13 -18.38 -5.45 1.60
N GLY A 14 -17.11 -5.50 1.97
CA GLY A 14 -16.21 -6.64 1.75
C GLY A 14 -14.88 -6.44 2.48
N SER A 15 -14.10 -7.50 2.65
CA SER A 15 -12.78 -7.46 3.26
C SER A 15 -11.72 -7.94 2.28
N GLN A 16 -10.74 -7.08 1.99
CA GLN A 16 -9.57 -7.47 1.19
C GLN A 16 -8.64 -8.43 1.97
N MET A 17 -8.76 -8.45 3.29
CA MET A 17 -7.98 -9.34 4.17
C MET A 17 -8.75 -10.61 4.55
N HIS A 18 -9.98 -10.78 4.03
CA HIS A 18 -10.87 -11.88 4.36
C HIS A 18 -11.17 -12.00 5.86
N LEU A 19 -11.17 -10.87 6.58
CA LEU A 19 -11.48 -10.82 8.00
C LEU A 19 -13.01 -10.80 8.21
N PRO A 20 -13.53 -11.58 9.16
CA PRO A 20 -14.95 -11.58 9.49
C PRO A 20 -15.37 -10.28 10.21
N ASP A 21 -14.44 -9.63 10.91
CA ASP A 21 -14.61 -8.44 11.74
C ASP A 21 -13.79 -7.24 11.23
N GLN A 22 -13.78 -7.03 9.91
CA GLN A 22 -12.98 -6.00 9.22
C GLN A 22 -13.14 -4.60 9.84
N ILE A 23 -14.35 -4.19 10.20
CA ILE A 23 -14.62 -2.86 10.79
C ILE A 23 -14.02 -2.74 12.19
N ALA A 24 -14.13 -3.78 13.01
CA ALA A 24 -13.51 -3.79 14.33
C ALA A 24 -11.97 -3.78 14.24
N TYR A 25 -11.42 -4.42 13.21
CA TYR A 25 -9.98 -4.41 12.91
C TYR A 25 -9.49 -2.99 12.54
N GLU A 26 -10.19 -2.31 11.61
CA GLU A 26 -9.87 -0.94 11.19
C GLU A 26 -10.03 0.05 12.35
N PHE A 27 -11.08 -0.11 13.17
CA PHE A 27 -11.27 0.71 14.38
C PHE A 27 -10.11 0.55 15.36
N ALA A 28 -9.65 -0.68 15.59
CA ALA A 28 -8.51 -0.96 16.47
C ALA A 28 -7.21 -0.32 15.92
N ALA A 29 -6.96 -0.45 14.62
CA ALA A 29 -5.80 0.17 13.97
C ALA A 29 -5.79 1.70 14.13
N LEU A 30 -6.91 2.35 13.85
CA LEU A 30 -7.05 3.80 14.02
C LEU A 30 -6.90 4.22 15.49
N THR A 31 -7.34 3.37 16.43
CA THR A 31 -7.15 3.61 17.88
C THR A 31 -5.68 3.54 18.26
N ASP A 32 -4.95 2.53 17.79
CA ASP A 32 -3.51 2.38 18.03
C ASP A 32 -2.72 3.57 17.47
N LEU A 33 -3.15 4.12 16.32
CA LEU A 33 -2.49 5.21 15.61
C LEU A 33 -2.84 6.62 16.12
N LEU A 34 -3.82 6.76 17.01
CA LEU A 34 -4.24 8.07 17.57
C LEU A 34 -3.08 8.96 18.04
N PRO A 35 -2.04 8.43 18.74
CA PRO A 35 -0.96 9.27 19.23
C PRO A 35 -0.16 9.99 18.13
N THR A 36 -0.18 9.48 16.89
CA THR A 36 0.52 10.12 15.77
C THR A 36 -0.14 11.44 15.36
N GLY A 37 -1.45 11.55 15.54
CA GLY A 37 -2.25 12.65 15.00
C GLY A 37 -2.21 12.73 13.47
N ARG A 38 -1.84 11.63 12.77
CA ARG A 38 -1.74 11.54 11.31
C ARG A 38 -2.88 10.79 10.65
N THR A 39 -3.85 10.31 11.42
CA THR A 39 -4.97 9.48 10.95
C THR A 39 -6.30 10.04 11.41
N PRO A 40 -7.44 9.66 10.79
CA PRO A 40 -8.76 9.96 11.34
C PRO A 40 -8.91 9.40 12.75
N ARG A 41 -9.59 10.14 13.62
CA ARG A 41 -9.94 9.63 14.93
C ARG A 41 -11.19 8.75 14.82
N PRO A 42 -11.12 7.46 15.20
CA PRO A 42 -12.30 6.61 15.25
C PRO A 42 -13.18 7.05 16.43
N LEU A 43 -14.49 7.07 16.22
CA LEU A 43 -15.46 7.53 17.22
C LEU A 43 -16.37 6.41 17.69
N PHE A 44 -16.84 5.60 16.75
CA PHE A 44 -17.79 4.51 17.01
C PHE A 44 -17.71 3.49 15.88
N TYR A 45 -17.94 2.22 16.17
CA TYR A 45 -18.18 1.20 15.14
C TYR A 45 -19.35 0.30 15.55
N ASP A 46 -20.02 -0.27 14.55
CA ASP A 46 -21.04 -1.29 14.71
C ASP A 46 -20.78 -2.42 13.72
N ASP A 47 -20.47 -3.60 14.23
CA ASP A 47 -20.31 -4.83 13.45
C ASP A 47 -21.40 -5.86 13.79
N SER A 48 -22.46 -5.44 14.48
CA SER A 48 -23.60 -6.30 14.84
C SER A 48 -24.44 -6.72 13.63
N ARG A 49 -24.40 -5.91 12.55
CA ARG A 49 -25.20 -6.07 11.33
C ARG A 49 -26.71 -6.09 11.59
N ALA A 50 -27.13 -5.53 12.73
CA ALA A 50 -28.53 -5.54 13.14
C ALA A 50 -29.39 -4.52 12.39
N ILE A 51 -28.81 -3.38 12.02
CA ILE A 51 -29.48 -2.30 11.29
C ILE A 51 -29.01 -2.24 9.83
N LEU A 52 -27.69 -2.23 9.63
CA LEU A 52 -27.06 -2.33 8.30
C LEU A 52 -26.58 -3.78 8.10
N PRO A 53 -26.71 -4.38 6.89
CA PRO A 53 -26.21 -5.73 6.63
C PRO A 53 -24.67 -5.79 6.57
N TYR A 54 -24.01 -4.70 6.89
CA TYR A 54 -22.55 -4.49 6.82
C TYR A 54 -22.05 -3.85 8.11
N GLY A 55 -20.78 -4.08 8.44
CA GLY A 55 -20.11 -3.34 9.49
C GLY A 55 -19.93 -1.86 9.12
N ALA A 56 -20.05 -0.97 10.09
CA ALA A 56 -19.95 0.47 9.92
C ALA A 56 -19.01 1.11 10.95
N LEU A 57 -18.25 2.13 10.52
CA LEU A 57 -17.30 2.89 11.33
C LEU A 57 -17.59 4.38 11.15
N VAL A 58 -17.72 5.11 12.26
CA VAL A 58 -17.77 6.57 12.28
C VAL A 58 -16.45 7.12 12.76
N MET A 59 -15.89 8.06 12.00
CA MET A 59 -14.61 8.71 12.30
C MET A 59 -14.64 10.19 11.92
N THR A 60 -13.64 10.95 12.37
CA THR A 60 -13.53 12.36 12.01
C THR A 60 -13.22 12.53 10.52
N TRP A 61 -13.87 13.52 9.90
CA TRP A 61 -13.45 14.01 8.59
C TRP A 61 -12.15 14.80 8.73
N LEU A 62 -11.24 14.64 7.75
CA LEU A 62 -9.96 15.35 7.71
C LEU A 62 -9.85 16.16 6.43
N PRO A 63 -9.38 17.42 6.49
CA PRO A 63 -9.16 18.25 5.31
C PRO A 63 -7.91 17.80 4.55
N GLY A 64 -7.79 18.25 3.31
CA GLY A 64 -6.60 18.13 2.50
C GLY A 64 -6.89 17.75 1.05
N ARG A 65 -5.91 18.01 0.17
CA ARG A 65 -5.89 17.52 -1.19
C ARG A 65 -5.05 16.25 -1.31
N HIS A 66 -5.27 15.49 -2.36
CA HIS A 66 -4.41 14.34 -2.65
C HIS A 66 -2.96 14.75 -2.90
N LEU A 67 -2.04 13.84 -2.58
CA LEU A 67 -0.60 14.00 -2.75
C LEU A 67 -0.22 14.17 -4.23
N ARG A 68 0.71 15.07 -4.48
CA ARG A 68 1.42 15.24 -5.74
C ARG A 68 2.88 14.88 -5.53
N TYR A 69 3.38 13.88 -6.24
CA TYR A 69 4.74 13.37 -6.04
C TYR A 69 5.83 14.42 -6.30
N GLU A 70 5.56 15.39 -7.17
CA GLU A 70 6.51 16.46 -7.51
C GLU A 70 6.69 17.50 -6.40
N GLU A 71 5.67 17.67 -5.55
CA GLU A 71 5.61 18.76 -4.57
C GLU A 71 5.67 18.28 -3.12
N ASP A 72 5.08 17.12 -2.82
CA ASP A 72 4.64 16.76 -1.47
C ASP A 72 5.46 15.64 -0.82
N MET A 73 6.56 15.20 -1.43
CA MET A 73 7.38 14.09 -0.91
C MET A 73 7.89 14.35 0.51
N GLY A 74 8.14 15.62 0.88
CA GLY A 74 8.50 15.99 2.25
C GLY A 74 7.38 15.71 3.25
N ALA A 75 6.15 16.11 2.93
CA ALA A 75 4.99 15.87 3.79
C ALA A 75 4.69 14.37 3.93
N ALA A 76 4.81 13.60 2.84
CA ALA A 76 4.68 12.14 2.89
C ALA A 76 5.74 11.49 3.80
N ALA A 77 7.00 11.96 3.70
CA ALA A 77 8.09 11.48 4.55
C ALA A 77 7.82 11.74 6.05
N GLU A 78 7.31 12.92 6.41
CA GLU A 78 6.93 13.24 7.78
C GLU A 78 5.78 12.37 8.29
N ILE A 79 4.73 12.18 7.49
CA ILE A 79 3.59 11.33 7.84
C ILE A 79 4.06 9.91 8.15
N LEU A 80 4.83 9.31 7.23
CA LEU A 80 5.32 7.93 7.37
C LEU A 80 6.31 7.81 8.54
N ALA A 81 7.16 8.81 8.77
CA ALA A 81 8.07 8.83 9.90
C ALA A 81 7.34 8.85 11.24
N ASP A 82 6.28 9.65 11.37
CA ASP A 82 5.48 9.71 12.60
C ASP A 82 4.72 8.42 12.88
N ILE A 83 4.23 7.75 11.81
CA ILE A 83 3.54 6.47 11.91
C ILE A 83 4.52 5.35 12.29
N HIS A 84 5.62 5.21 11.56
CA HIS A 84 6.59 4.13 11.78
C HIS A 84 7.35 4.27 13.10
N ALA A 85 7.55 5.48 13.60
CA ALA A 85 8.20 5.72 14.88
C ALA A 85 7.27 5.51 16.09
N LEU A 86 5.98 5.28 15.88
CA LEU A 86 5.06 4.95 16.97
C LEU A 86 5.38 3.55 17.50
N PRO A 87 5.65 3.37 18.81
CA PRO A 87 5.77 2.03 19.37
C PRO A 87 4.51 1.21 19.16
N VAL A 88 4.68 -0.02 18.69
CA VAL A 88 3.55 -0.94 18.49
C VAL A 88 2.98 -1.33 19.86
N PRO A 89 1.68 -1.12 20.13
CA PRO A 89 1.09 -1.52 21.41
C PRO A 89 1.21 -3.03 21.65
N GLU A 90 1.50 -3.45 22.88
CA GLU A 90 1.64 -4.87 23.23
C GLU A 90 0.36 -5.69 22.97
N ASN A 91 -0.80 -5.05 23.15
CA ASN A 91 -2.11 -5.64 22.99
C ASN A 91 -2.78 -5.29 21.66
N THR A 92 -2.01 -4.87 20.66
CA THR A 92 -2.55 -4.59 19.32
C THR A 92 -3.26 -5.81 18.74
N ARG A 93 -4.36 -5.57 18.04
CA ARG A 93 -5.10 -6.59 17.28
C ARG A 93 -4.56 -6.77 15.86
N LEU A 94 -3.56 -5.97 15.45
CA LEU A 94 -3.03 -6.00 14.09
C LEU A 94 -2.30 -7.31 13.82
N LEU A 95 -2.56 -7.88 12.65
CA LEU A 95 -1.89 -9.08 12.19
C LEU A 95 -0.39 -8.81 12.01
N ARG A 96 0.40 -9.80 12.39
CA ARG A 96 1.87 -9.77 12.27
C ARG A 96 2.32 -11.00 11.47
N PRO A 97 2.51 -10.87 10.15
CA PRO A 97 3.05 -11.94 9.34
C PRO A 97 4.48 -12.31 9.77
N ASP A 98 4.76 -13.60 9.92
CA ASP A 98 6.12 -14.08 10.25
C ASP A 98 7.12 -13.74 9.13
N ARG A 99 6.66 -13.79 7.90
CA ARG A 99 7.45 -13.55 6.67
C ARG A 99 6.70 -12.58 5.77
N PRO A 100 6.73 -11.26 6.06
CA PRO A 100 5.88 -10.30 5.35
C PRO A 100 6.11 -10.27 3.83
N ALA A 101 7.37 -10.30 3.37
CA ALA A 101 7.68 -10.33 1.93
C ALA A 101 7.17 -11.61 1.25
N GLY A 102 7.29 -12.76 1.92
CA GLY A 102 6.74 -14.04 1.45
C GLY A 102 5.22 -14.03 1.38
N SER A 103 4.56 -13.41 2.36
CA SER A 103 3.10 -13.27 2.36
C SER A 103 2.63 -12.41 1.19
N ILE A 104 3.32 -11.30 0.88
CA ILE A 104 3.02 -10.48 -0.30
C ILE A 104 3.22 -11.28 -1.59
N TYR A 105 4.30 -12.05 -1.68
CA TYR A 105 4.56 -12.88 -2.86
C TYR A 105 3.47 -13.94 -3.04
N GLN A 106 3.00 -14.59 -1.97
CA GLN A 106 1.90 -15.55 -2.05
C GLN A 106 0.60 -14.86 -2.53
N GLU A 107 0.27 -13.67 -2.00
CA GLU A 107 -0.84 -12.86 -2.50
C GLU A 107 -0.71 -12.59 -4.02
N CYS A 108 0.51 -12.30 -4.50
CA CYS A 108 0.77 -12.11 -5.93
C CYS A 108 0.48 -13.36 -6.75
N LEU A 109 0.89 -14.55 -6.27
CA LEU A 109 0.62 -15.83 -6.97
C LEU A 109 -0.88 -16.09 -7.08
N ASP A 110 -1.63 -15.85 -6.00
CA ASP A 110 -3.09 -16.05 -5.98
C ASP A 110 -3.80 -15.10 -6.94
N MET A 111 -3.40 -13.82 -6.97
CA MET A 111 -3.94 -12.82 -7.88
C MET A 111 -3.57 -13.11 -9.35
N ALA A 112 -2.30 -13.35 -9.63
CA ALA A 112 -1.82 -13.64 -10.97
C ALA A 112 -2.40 -14.94 -11.53
N GLY A 113 -2.55 -15.97 -10.69
CA GLY A 113 -3.11 -17.27 -11.06
C GLY A 113 -4.50 -17.15 -11.67
N ARG A 114 -5.32 -16.19 -11.21
CA ARG A 114 -6.65 -15.94 -11.79
C ARG A 114 -6.56 -15.46 -13.24
N TYR A 115 -5.61 -14.58 -13.53
CA TYR A 115 -5.40 -14.08 -14.90
C TYR A 115 -4.79 -15.15 -15.80
N LEU A 116 -3.78 -15.86 -15.33
CA LEU A 116 -3.11 -16.93 -16.10
C LEU A 116 -4.04 -18.09 -16.45
N ALA A 117 -5.08 -18.33 -15.63
CA ALA A 117 -6.10 -19.35 -15.88
C ALA A 117 -7.27 -18.84 -16.74
N TRP A 118 -7.33 -17.53 -17.04
CA TRP A 118 -8.45 -16.96 -17.78
C TRP A 118 -8.28 -17.13 -19.29
N GLU A 119 -9.29 -17.69 -19.98
CA GLU A 119 -9.24 -17.90 -21.43
C GLU A 119 -9.10 -16.60 -22.26
N GLY A 120 -9.55 -15.45 -21.71
CA GLY A 120 -9.41 -14.14 -22.34
C GLY A 120 -8.08 -13.44 -22.07
N ALA A 121 -7.12 -14.08 -21.38
CA ALA A 121 -5.83 -13.48 -21.07
C ALA A 121 -4.96 -13.31 -22.31
N ASP A 122 -4.26 -12.17 -22.40
CA ASP A 122 -3.26 -11.94 -23.43
C ASP A 122 -2.04 -12.84 -23.22
N LYS A 123 -1.60 -13.55 -24.27
CA LYS A 123 -0.50 -14.52 -24.18
C LYS A 123 0.86 -13.88 -23.87
N THR A 124 1.10 -12.67 -24.39
CA THR A 124 2.32 -11.94 -24.12
C THR A 124 2.35 -11.47 -22.67
N ALA A 125 1.23 -10.92 -22.18
CA ALA A 125 1.09 -10.54 -20.77
C ALA A 125 1.25 -11.75 -19.85
N CYS A 126 0.70 -12.91 -20.18
CA CYS A 126 0.90 -14.14 -19.39
C CYS A 126 2.37 -14.51 -19.28
N ARG A 127 3.09 -14.56 -20.43
CA ARG A 127 4.53 -14.90 -20.45
C ARG A 127 5.36 -13.92 -19.60
N LEU A 128 5.09 -12.63 -19.69
CA LEU A 128 5.81 -11.60 -18.93
C LEU A 128 5.46 -11.65 -17.44
N LEU A 129 4.21 -11.90 -17.09
CA LEU A 129 3.77 -12.08 -15.71
C LEU A 129 4.42 -13.32 -15.07
N GLU A 130 4.50 -14.44 -15.80
CA GLU A 130 5.21 -15.64 -15.35
C GLU A 130 6.72 -15.36 -15.14
N ALA A 131 7.35 -14.61 -16.05
CA ALA A 131 8.74 -14.20 -15.89
C ALA A 131 8.94 -13.33 -14.64
N LEU A 132 8.07 -12.36 -14.39
CA LEU A 132 8.08 -11.53 -13.18
C LEU A 132 7.96 -12.39 -11.92
N ILE A 133 7.01 -13.33 -11.88
CA ILE A 133 6.82 -14.27 -10.77
C ILE A 133 8.11 -15.07 -10.51
N GLN A 134 8.72 -15.62 -11.57
CA GLN A 134 9.95 -16.41 -11.44
C GLN A 134 11.13 -15.61 -10.90
N GLU A 135 11.33 -14.39 -11.41
CA GLU A 135 12.45 -13.54 -10.94
C GLU A 135 12.25 -13.09 -9.48
N VAL A 136 11.05 -12.64 -9.12
CA VAL A 136 10.75 -12.24 -7.74
C VAL A 136 10.81 -13.44 -6.79
N GLY A 137 10.43 -14.63 -7.24
CA GLY A 137 10.51 -15.87 -6.46
C GLY A 137 11.95 -16.31 -6.06
N ARG A 138 12.97 -15.71 -6.69
CA ARG A 138 14.39 -15.97 -6.34
C ARG A 138 14.90 -15.11 -5.20
N LEU A 139 14.13 -14.08 -4.80
CA LEU A 139 14.50 -13.18 -3.71
C LEU A 139 14.40 -13.89 -2.34
N PRO A 140 15.07 -13.39 -1.29
CA PRO A 140 15.04 -13.96 0.06
C PRO A 140 13.72 -13.68 0.78
N LEU A 141 12.61 -14.13 0.20
CA LEU A 141 11.24 -13.88 0.65
C LEU A 141 10.89 -14.52 1.99
N GLY A 142 11.64 -15.55 2.36
CA GLY A 142 11.45 -16.32 3.58
C GLY A 142 12.21 -15.78 4.79
N ASP A 143 13.07 -14.81 4.61
CA ASP A 143 13.91 -14.30 5.69
C ASP A 143 13.09 -13.47 6.70
N PRO A 144 13.33 -13.66 8.00
CA PRO A 144 12.71 -12.84 9.03
C PRO A 144 13.19 -11.39 8.91
N SER A 145 12.35 -10.46 9.32
CA SER A 145 12.75 -9.06 9.35
C SER A 145 13.78 -8.81 10.45
N PRO A 146 14.94 -8.20 10.15
CA PRO A 146 15.88 -7.76 11.16
C PRO A 146 15.49 -6.42 11.79
N ALA A 147 14.47 -5.73 11.26
CA ALA A 147 14.03 -4.42 11.72
C ALA A 147 13.13 -4.52 12.96
N PRO A 148 13.13 -3.52 13.83
CA PRO A 148 12.08 -3.38 14.83
C PRO A 148 10.70 -3.33 14.17
N PRO A 149 9.64 -3.87 14.83
CA PRO A 149 8.30 -3.85 14.27
C PRO A 149 7.73 -2.43 14.26
N ALA A 150 7.00 -2.09 13.18
CA ALA A 150 6.24 -0.86 13.04
C ALA A 150 4.82 -1.17 12.54
N ILE A 151 3.88 -0.25 12.76
CA ILE A 151 2.58 -0.31 12.09
C ILE A 151 2.79 0.21 10.66
N VAL A 152 2.36 -0.57 9.67
CA VAL A 152 2.43 -0.24 8.25
C VAL A 152 1.02 -0.21 7.64
N SER A 153 0.80 0.70 6.68
CA SER A 153 -0.51 0.88 6.04
C SER A 153 -0.76 -0.14 4.93
N THR A 154 0.27 -0.50 4.17
CA THR A 154 0.21 -1.36 2.98
C THR A 154 -0.62 -0.83 1.80
N GLN A 155 -1.15 0.41 1.88
CA GLN A 155 -2.01 1.04 0.86
C GLN A 155 -1.60 2.50 0.58
N LEU A 156 -0.35 2.73 0.22
CA LEU A 156 0.25 4.06 0.10
C LEU A 156 0.17 4.66 -1.31
N ASN A 157 -0.99 4.65 -1.95
CA ASN A 157 -1.17 5.42 -3.18
C ASN A 157 -1.42 6.91 -2.87
N SER A 158 -1.20 7.79 -3.87
CA SER A 158 -1.32 9.25 -3.72
C SER A 158 -2.69 9.72 -3.21
N GLY A 159 -3.76 8.96 -3.50
CA GLY A 159 -5.12 9.29 -3.10
C GLY A 159 -5.39 9.12 -1.60
N ASN A 160 -4.53 8.36 -0.90
CA ASN A 160 -4.69 8.10 0.54
C ASN A 160 -3.96 9.13 1.42
N PHE A 161 -3.17 10.03 0.83
CA PHE A 161 -2.56 11.15 1.54
C PHE A 161 -3.43 12.40 1.40
N LEU A 162 -3.73 13.06 2.50
CA LEU A 162 -4.42 14.35 2.56
C LEU A 162 -3.42 15.43 2.94
N ILE A 163 -2.97 16.20 1.95
CA ILE A 163 -1.90 17.18 2.10
C ILE A 163 -2.48 18.57 2.37
N ASN A 164 -1.97 19.20 3.42
CA ASN A 164 -2.30 20.57 3.85
C ASN A 164 -1.01 21.38 3.94
N PRO A 165 -0.62 22.16 2.92
CA PRO A 165 0.61 22.92 2.96
C PRO A 165 0.63 23.92 4.13
N GLY A 166 1.69 23.85 4.95
CA GLY A 166 1.82 24.70 6.15
C GLY A 166 1.03 24.23 7.37
N GLU A 167 0.24 23.16 7.24
CA GLU A 167 -0.54 22.57 8.32
C GLU A 167 -0.29 21.06 8.41
N ARG A 168 -0.97 20.39 9.35
CA ARG A 168 -0.86 18.94 9.51
C ARG A 168 -1.51 18.21 8.34
N SER A 169 -0.75 17.32 7.72
CA SER A 169 -1.19 16.42 6.67
C SER A 169 -1.41 15.00 7.21
N TYR A 170 -2.21 14.18 6.53
CA TYR A 170 -2.75 12.94 7.07
C TYR A 170 -2.65 11.78 6.08
N LEU A 171 -2.74 10.55 6.60
CA LEU A 171 -2.91 9.31 5.85
C LEU A 171 -4.25 8.68 6.23
N VAL A 172 -5.02 8.31 5.22
CA VAL A 172 -6.35 7.69 5.35
C VAL A 172 -6.38 6.31 4.73
N ASP A 173 -7.51 5.61 4.83
CA ASP A 173 -7.74 4.27 4.29
C ASP A 173 -6.91 3.18 4.99
N TRP A 174 -7.24 2.96 6.26
CA TRP A 174 -6.57 2.01 7.15
C TRP A 174 -7.29 0.65 7.20
N GLU A 175 -7.68 0.11 6.05
CA GLU A 175 -8.38 -1.18 6.00
C GLU A 175 -7.44 -2.40 6.00
N LYS A 176 -6.14 -2.23 5.66
CA LYS A 176 -5.14 -3.32 5.60
C LYS A 176 -3.87 -3.06 6.41
N PRO A 177 -3.91 -2.43 7.58
CA PRO A 177 -2.70 -2.22 8.36
C PRO A 177 -2.16 -3.54 8.90
N LEU A 178 -0.86 -3.59 9.08
CA LEU A 178 -0.14 -4.76 9.65
C LEU A 178 0.90 -4.27 10.65
N VAL A 179 1.38 -5.18 11.49
CA VAL A 179 2.66 -5.00 12.16
C VAL A 179 3.73 -5.65 11.31
N SER A 180 4.63 -4.84 10.77
CA SER A 180 5.70 -5.27 9.87
C SER A 180 6.92 -4.35 10.04
N GLU A 181 7.65 -4.07 8.98
CA GLU A 181 8.81 -3.18 8.96
C GLU A 181 8.61 -2.00 8.00
N PRO A 182 9.17 -0.81 8.29
CA PRO A 182 9.01 0.38 7.46
C PRO A 182 9.36 0.18 5.98
N ALA A 183 10.30 -0.71 5.69
CA ALA A 183 10.70 -1.04 4.32
C ALA A 183 9.53 -1.52 3.45
N GLN A 184 8.52 -2.17 4.06
CA GLN A 184 7.31 -2.62 3.35
C GLN A 184 6.51 -1.42 2.83
N ASP A 185 6.23 -0.45 3.67
CA ASP A 185 5.50 0.76 3.28
C ASP A 185 6.32 1.64 2.32
N LEU A 186 7.61 1.83 2.59
CA LEU A 186 8.47 2.62 1.74
C LEU A 186 8.65 1.99 0.35
N GLY A 187 8.84 0.66 0.29
CA GLY A 187 8.87 -0.07 -0.97
C GLY A 187 7.57 0.05 -1.75
N HIS A 188 6.43 0.01 -1.05
CA HIS A 188 5.13 0.20 -1.67
C HIS A 188 4.94 1.64 -2.18
N PHE A 189 5.22 2.65 -1.36
CA PHE A 189 5.05 4.06 -1.73
C PHE A 189 5.90 4.48 -2.94
N LEU A 190 7.12 3.96 -3.04
CA LEU A 190 8.10 4.35 -4.05
C LEU A 190 8.03 3.52 -5.34
N ALA A 191 7.37 2.37 -5.33
CA ALA A 191 7.31 1.48 -6.48
C ALA A 191 6.58 2.13 -7.68
N PRO A 192 7.09 1.94 -8.92
CA PRO A 192 6.46 2.47 -10.13
C PRO A 192 5.01 2.00 -10.29
N THR A 193 4.71 0.78 -9.86
CA THR A 193 3.34 0.21 -9.89
C THR A 193 2.40 0.82 -8.85
N THR A 194 2.89 1.63 -7.93
CA THR A 194 2.07 2.42 -7.00
C THR A 194 1.94 3.85 -7.46
N THR A 195 3.06 4.48 -7.84
CA THR A 195 3.05 5.89 -8.24
C THR A 195 2.28 6.11 -9.53
N PHE A 196 2.41 5.19 -10.50
CA PHE A 196 1.71 5.25 -11.79
C PHE A 196 0.20 4.98 -11.70
N TRP A 197 -0.29 4.37 -10.60
CA TRP A 197 -1.70 3.95 -10.48
C TRP A 197 -2.70 5.10 -10.54
N LYS A 198 -2.49 6.14 -9.74
CA LYS A 198 -3.39 7.32 -9.65
C LYS A 198 -2.84 8.54 -10.37
N THR A 199 -1.61 8.45 -10.87
CA THR A 199 -0.90 9.51 -11.58
C THR A 199 -0.17 8.89 -12.77
N ASP A 200 0.57 9.66 -13.53
CA ASP A 200 1.46 9.14 -14.58
C ASP A 200 2.95 9.27 -14.18
N VAL A 201 3.19 9.43 -12.87
CA VAL A 201 4.54 9.65 -12.33
C VAL A 201 5.26 8.33 -12.10
N ILE A 202 6.50 8.26 -12.56
CA ILE A 202 7.48 7.22 -12.22
C ILE A 202 8.68 7.93 -11.60
N LEU A 203 9.03 7.57 -10.37
CA LEU A 203 10.10 8.22 -9.62
C LEU A 203 11.47 7.80 -10.15
N SER A 204 12.36 8.78 -10.33
CA SER A 204 13.76 8.53 -10.63
C SER A 204 14.52 8.07 -9.37
N PRO A 205 15.70 7.41 -9.50
CA PRO A 205 16.56 7.10 -8.36
C PRO A 205 16.90 8.33 -7.51
N ALA A 206 17.04 9.52 -8.15
CA ALA A 206 17.31 10.77 -7.43
C ALA A 206 16.12 11.22 -6.57
N ASN A 207 14.89 11.13 -7.10
CA ASN A 207 13.67 11.43 -6.33
C ASN A 207 13.51 10.47 -5.14
N ILE A 208 13.78 9.19 -5.35
CA ILE A 208 13.73 8.17 -4.29
C ILE A 208 14.77 8.48 -3.20
N GLY A 209 16.02 8.77 -3.60
CA GLY A 209 17.07 9.12 -2.65
C GLY A 209 16.77 10.39 -1.87
N ASP A 210 16.18 11.43 -2.50
CA ASP A 210 15.75 12.64 -1.80
C ASP A 210 14.65 12.33 -0.77
N PHE A 211 13.66 11.55 -1.17
CA PHE A 211 12.59 11.12 -0.25
C PHE A 211 13.15 10.34 0.95
N LEU A 212 14.05 9.38 0.73
CA LEU A 212 14.62 8.56 1.81
C LEU A 212 15.44 9.40 2.80
N ARG A 213 16.20 10.41 2.31
CA ARG A 213 16.89 11.36 3.18
C ARG A 213 15.92 12.19 4.02
N ARG A 214 14.83 12.68 3.42
CA ARG A 214 13.77 13.40 4.15
C ARG A 214 13.10 12.51 5.19
N TYR A 215 12.81 11.28 4.84
CA TYR A 215 12.24 10.29 5.76
C TYR A 215 13.18 10.00 6.94
N ALA A 216 14.45 9.73 6.69
CA ALA A 216 15.43 9.49 7.73
C ALA A 216 15.61 10.72 8.66
N THR A 217 15.62 11.93 8.09
CA THR A 217 15.63 13.19 8.83
C THR A 217 14.39 13.33 9.70
N ALA A 218 13.20 13.05 9.14
CA ALA A 218 11.94 13.13 9.88
C ALA A 218 11.83 12.08 10.98
N VAL A 219 12.39 10.88 10.79
CA VAL A 219 12.48 9.86 11.84
C VAL A 219 13.35 10.38 13.01
N GLY A 220 14.46 11.07 12.73
CA GLY A 220 15.24 11.78 13.75
C GLY A 220 15.73 10.90 14.89
N GLY A 221 16.06 9.63 14.64
CA GLY A 221 16.51 8.67 15.66
C GLY A 221 15.40 8.05 16.51
N ARG A 222 14.12 8.37 16.25
CA ARG A 222 12.96 7.76 16.94
C ARG A 222 12.74 6.29 16.60
N PHE A 223 13.35 5.81 15.52
CA PHE A 223 13.26 4.43 15.02
C PHE A 223 14.60 3.99 14.43
N ASP A 224 14.92 2.69 14.53
CA ASP A 224 16.15 2.12 13.99
C ASP A 224 16.00 1.81 12.49
N LEU A 225 16.76 2.52 11.65
CA LEU A 225 16.74 2.40 10.18
C LEU A 225 17.92 1.58 9.63
N ARG A 226 18.76 0.95 10.45
CA ARG A 226 19.99 0.27 9.99
C ARG A 226 19.75 -0.81 8.93
N SER A 227 18.62 -1.51 9.01
CA SER A 227 18.27 -2.56 8.04
C SER A 227 17.57 -2.03 6.80
N LEU A 228 17.20 -0.74 6.75
CA LEU A 228 16.36 -0.20 5.67
C LEU A 228 17.01 -0.32 4.30
N ALA A 229 18.33 -0.03 4.21
CA ALA A 229 19.07 -0.11 2.94
C ALA A 229 19.08 -1.53 2.34
N GLU A 230 19.13 -2.55 3.20
CA GLU A 230 19.09 -3.96 2.78
C GLU A 230 17.68 -4.41 2.43
N ARG A 231 16.68 -3.99 3.21
CA ARG A 231 15.31 -4.48 3.10
C ARG A 231 14.47 -3.77 2.05
N LEU A 232 14.73 -2.48 1.81
CA LEU A 232 13.95 -1.69 0.85
C LEU A 232 13.94 -2.25 -0.57
N PRO A 233 15.07 -2.70 -1.17
CA PRO A 233 15.06 -3.30 -2.50
C PRO A 233 14.16 -4.52 -2.60
N LEU A 234 14.10 -5.37 -1.57
CA LEU A 234 13.23 -6.54 -1.51
C LEU A 234 11.75 -6.13 -1.62
N TYR A 235 11.30 -5.22 -0.77
CA TYR A 235 9.90 -4.79 -0.76
C TYR A 235 9.52 -3.97 -1.99
N PHE A 236 10.42 -3.15 -2.50
CA PHE A 236 10.23 -2.41 -3.73
C PHE A 236 9.97 -3.38 -4.91
N THR A 237 10.81 -4.40 -5.05
CA THR A 237 10.70 -5.39 -6.13
C THR A 237 9.44 -6.25 -5.99
N VAL A 238 9.14 -6.74 -4.78
CA VAL A 238 7.91 -7.52 -4.53
C VAL A 238 6.67 -6.68 -4.80
N THR A 239 6.69 -5.37 -4.48
CA THR A 239 5.57 -4.47 -4.77
C THR A 239 5.39 -4.23 -6.26
N CYS A 240 6.47 -4.21 -7.05
CA CYS A 240 6.33 -4.15 -8.51
C CYS A 240 5.50 -5.33 -9.04
N LEU A 241 5.79 -6.55 -8.58
CA LEU A 241 4.98 -7.74 -8.91
C LEU A 241 3.56 -7.62 -8.38
N ARG A 242 3.38 -7.14 -7.12
CA ARG A 242 2.06 -7.02 -6.50
C ARG A 242 1.13 -6.10 -7.30
N GLY A 243 1.61 -4.94 -7.74
CA GLY A 243 0.79 -4.01 -8.52
C GLY A 243 0.36 -4.59 -9.86
N VAL A 244 1.25 -5.28 -10.57
CA VAL A 244 0.94 -5.97 -11.84
C VAL A 244 -0.04 -7.12 -11.60
N SER A 245 0.19 -7.96 -10.59
CA SER A 245 -0.68 -9.10 -10.25
C SER A 245 -2.09 -8.65 -9.86
N TRP A 246 -2.19 -7.53 -9.12
CA TRP A 246 -3.48 -6.94 -8.78
C TRP A 246 -4.23 -6.45 -10.03
N CYS A 247 -3.53 -5.78 -10.96
CA CYS A 247 -4.13 -5.34 -12.23
C CYS A 247 -4.56 -6.53 -13.09
N ALA A 248 -3.78 -7.62 -13.11
CA ALA A 248 -4.12 -8.84 -13.79
C ALA A 248 -5.41 -9.47 -13.23
N MET A 249 -5.51 -9.61 -11.91
CA MET A 249 -6.73 -10.08 -11.24
C MET A 249 -7.93 -9.16 -11.54
N ALA A 250 -7.75 -7.85 -11.40
CA ALA A 250 -8.81 -6.88 -11.63
C ALA A 250 -9.31 -6.91 -13.08
N ALA A 251 -8.45 -7.16 -14.07
CA ALA A 251 -8.86 -7.30 -15.48
C ALA A 251 -9.83 -8.47 -15.68
N VAL A 252 -9.60 -9.61 -15.01
CA VAL A 252 -10.53 -10.74 -15.01
C VAL A 252 -11.87 -10.35 -14.41
N GLU A 253 -11.86 -9.66 -13.28
CA GLU A 253 -13.08 -9.20 -12.63
C GLU A 253 -13.86 -8.18 -13.48
N TYR A 254 -13.17 -7.27 -14.16
CA TYR A 254 -13.79 -6.27 -15.05
C TYR A 254 -14.38 -6.89 -16.31
N ALA A 255 -13.88 -8.04 -16.75
CA ALA A 255 -14.41 -8.79 -17.88
C ALA A 255 -15.66 -9.62 -17.55
N GLN A 256 -16.01 -9.79 -16.25
CA GLN A 256 -17.18 -10.57 -15.85
C GLN A 256 -18.48 -9.88 -16.29
N PRO A 257 -19.44 -10.63 -16.89
CA PRO A 257 -20.74 -10.09 -17.26
C PRO A 257 -21.53 -9.70 -15.99
N GLY A 258 -22.23 -8.55 -16.06
CA GLY A 258 -23.11 -8.11 -14.97
C GLY A 258 -22.45 -7.31 -13.85
N ARG A 259 -21.19 -6.91 -13.99
CA ARG A 259 -20.55 -6.00 -13.04
C ARG A 259 -21.27 -4.64 -13.03
N VAL A 260 -21.82 -4.26 -11.88
CA VAL A 260 -22.64 -3.04 -11.72
C VAL A 260 -21.77 -1.77 -11.60
N LEU A 261 -20.57 -1.89 -11.05
CA LEU A 261 -19.65 -0.77 -10.84
C LEU A 261 -18.43 -0.91 -11.75
N THR A 262 -18.39 -0.13 -12.82
CA THR A 262 -17.21 0.01 -13.70
C THR A 262 -16.73 1.45 -13.65
N ASN A 263 -15.41 1.63 -13.54
CA ASN A 263 -14.75 2.92 -13.65
C ASN A 263 -13.89 2.92 -14.92
N ALA A 264 -14.18 3.81 -15.86
CA ALA A 264 -13.49 3.88 -17.14
C ALA A 264 -11.98 4.17 -16.97
N ASP A 265 -11.62 5.05 -16.05
CA ASP A 265 -10.21 5.38 -15.78
C ASP A 265 -9.45 4.15 -15.24
N THR A 266 -10.10 3.38 -14.36
CA THR A 266 -9.54 2.10 -13.88
C THR A 266 -9.32 1.13 -15.02
N GLN A 267 -10.28 1.00 -15.94
CA GLN A 267 -10.17 0.08 -17.08
C GLN A 267 -9.00 0.48 -18.02
N VAL A 268 -8.83 1.76 -18.28
CA VAL A 268 -7.69 2.29 -19.03
C VAL A 268 -6.36 1.94 -18.34
N LYS A 269 -6.27 2.16 -17.03
CA LYS A 269 -5.07 1.82 -16.24
C LYS A 269 -4.77 0.31 -16.26
N LEU A 270 -5.77 -0.55 -16.14
CA LEU A 270 -5.58 -1.99 -16.25
C LEU A 270 -4.95 -2.38 -17.59
N GLY A 271 -5.43 -1.78 -18.70
CA GLY A 271 -4.85 -1.99 -20.03
C GLY A 271 -3.39 -1.52 -20.12
N GLN A 272 -3.06 -0.37 -19.52
CA GLN A 272 -1.68 0.13 -19.47
C GLN A 272 -0.74 -0.81 -18.69
N TYR A 273 -1.17 -1.30 -17.50
CA TYR A 273 -0.36 -2.20 -16.67
C TYR A 273 -0.13 -3.58 -17.30
N LEU A 274 -1.05 -4.04 -18.14
CA LEU A 274 -0.95 -5.33 -18.82
C LEU A 274 -0.42 -5.21 -20.25
N SER A 275 -0.03 -4.01 -20.70
CA SER A 275 0.64 -3.84 -21.97
C SER A 275 2.04 -4.47 -21.97
N GLU A 276 2.49 -4.97 -23.13
CA GLU A 276 3.82 -5.54 -23.29
C GLU A 276 4.91 -4.57 -22.85
N ASP A 277 4.84 -3.31 -23.32
CA ASP A 277 5.82 -2.28 -23.00
C ASP A 277 5.96 -2.03 -21.50
N PHE A 278 4.83 -1.94 -20.77
CA PHE A 278 4.86 -1.70 -19.33
C PHE A 278 5.39 -2.92 -18.57
N LEU A 279 4.93 -4.11 -18.91
CA LEU A 279 5.38 -5.35 -18.27
C LEU A 279 6.88 -5.62 -18.49
N GLU A 280 7.37 -5.42 -19.72
CA GLU A 280 8.81 -5.51 -20.03
C GLU A 280 9.59 -4.44 -19.28
N HIS A 281 9.09 -3.20 -19.21
CA HIS A 281 9.74 -2.14 -18.46
C HIS A 281 9.86 -2.48 -16.97
N ILE A 282 8.79 -2.99 -16.35
CA ILE A 282 8.84 -3.44 -14.94
C ILE A 282 9.85 -4.58 -14.77
N LEU A 283 9.80 -5.60 -15.63
CA LEU A 283 10.69 -6.75 -15.55
C LEU A 283 12.18 -6.35 -15.70
N GLU A 284 12.49 -5.62 -16.75
CA GLU A 284 13.90 -5.33 -17.11
C GLU A 284 14.51 -4.23 -16.25
N THR A 285 13.74 -3.23 -15.82
CA THR A 285 14.27 -2.06 -15.12
C THR A 285 14.24 -2.25 -13.60
N TYR A 286 13.16 -2.82 -13.06
CA TYR A 286 12.92 -2.81 -11.61
C TYR A 286 13.03 -4.19 -10.94
N VAL A 287 12.95 -5.27 -11.71
CA VAL A 287 13.04 -6.63 -11.16
C VAL A 287 14.39 -7.28 -11.47
N ARG A 288 14.82 -7.27 -12.73
CA ARG A 288 16.11 -7.88 -13.13
C ARG A 288 17.33 -7.03 -12.81
N ARG A 289 17.14 -5.71 -12.70
CA ARG A 289 18.21 -4.80 -12.32
C ARG A 289 18.01 -4.33 -10.90
N ASP A 290 19.11 -4.11 -10.21
CA ASP A 290 19.10 -3.44 -8.91
C ASP A 290 18.89 -1.92 -9.14
N PHE A 291 17.64 -1.53 -9.36
CA PHE A 291 17.27 -0.15 -9.67
C PHE A 291 17.62 0.82 -8.52
N LEU A 292 17.62 0.33 -7.28
CA LEU A 292 17.96 1.12 -6.09
C LEU A 292 19.48 1.11 -5.78
N ARG A 293 20.30 0.47 -6.60
CA ARG A 293 21.75 0.43 -6.41
C ARG A 293 22.33 1.84 -6.40
N GLY A 294 23.00 2.19 -5.32
CA GLY A 294 23.59 3.51 -5.12
C GLY A 294 22.64 4.61 -4.69
N VAL A 295 21.38 4.29 -4.44
CA VAL A 295 20.47 5.19 -3.73
C VAL A 295 20.92 5.23 -2.26
N ALA A 296 21.51 6.35 -1.84
CA ALA A 296 21.95 6.55 -0.46
C ALA A 296 20.74 6.82 0.47
N LEU A 297 20.73 6.17 1.61
CA LEU A 297 19.86 6.50 2.76
C LEU A 297 20.45 7.66 3.53
#